data_85702d429617a98b9f97d5abb6a18505
#
_entry.id   85702d429617a98b9f97d5abb6a18505
#
_cell.length_a   1.000
_cell.length_b   1.000
_cell.length_c   1.000
_cell.angle_alpha   90.00
_cell.angle_beta   90.00
_cell.angle_gamma   90.00
#
_symmetry.space_group_name_H-M   'P 1'
#
loop_
_entity.id
_entity.type
_entity.pdbx_description
1 polymer ?
#
loop_
_entity_poly.entity_id
_entity_poly.type
_entity_poly.pdbx_seq_one_letter_code
_entity_poly.pdbx_strand_id
1 'polypeptide(L)' 'SIEEHLQEYLDKGLSEKEAMKMVAKDRGIGKREVYQYLKAND' A
#
# COMPACT_ATOMS: atom_id res chain seq x y z
N SER A 1 -10.29 -0.78 -1.22
CA SER A 1 -9.58 0.14 -0.35
C SER A 1 -8.07 -0.05 -0.47
N ILE A 2 -7.33 0.90 0.06
CA ILE A 2 -5.86 0.82 0.02
C ILE A 2 -5.36 -0.36 0.85
N GLU A 3 -5.99 -0.63 1.98
CA GLU A 3 -5.63 -1.77 2.81
C GLU A 3 -5.76 -3.08 2.07
N GLU A 4 -6.87 -3.27 1.38
CA GLU A 4 -7.10 -4.49 0.62
C GLU A 4 -6.11 -4.61 -0.53
N HIS A 5 -5.85 -3.50 -1.20
CA HIS A 5 -4.89 -3.46 -2.30
C HIS A 5 -3.50 -3.84 -1.81
N LEU A 6 -3.11 -3.30 -0.66
CA LEU A 6 -1.83 -3.62 -0.03
C LEU A 6 -1.76 -5.10 0.34
N GLN A 7 -2.84 -5.62 0.90
CA GLN A 7 -2.87 -7.02 1.33
C GLN A 7 -2.67 -7.97 0.15
N GLU A 8 -3.21 -7.63 -1.02
CA GLU A 8 -3.02 -8.45 -2.20
C GLU A 8 -1.55 -8.62 -2.54
N TYR A 9 -0.78 -7.53 -2.43
CA TYR A 9 0.65 -7.61 -2.71
C TYR A 9 1.40 -8.36 -1.61
N LEU A 10 0.98 -8.21 -0.37
CA LEU A 10 1.59 -8.96 0.73
C LEU A 10 1.35 -10.45 0.55
N ASP A 11 0.17 -10.83 0.08
CA ASP A 11 -0.17 -12.22 -0.17
C ASP A 11 0.68 -12.82 -1.29
N LYS A 12 1.18 -11.98 -2.18
CA LYS A 12 2.07 -12.42 -3.25
C LYS A 12 3.50 -12.62 -2.78
N GLY A 13 3.79 -12.31 -1.55
CA GLY A 13 5.11 -12.49 -0.98
C GLY A 13 5.97 -11.25 -0.95
N LEU A 14 5.42 -10.08 -1.30
CA LEU A 14 6.17 -8.84 -1.23
C LEU A 14 6.30 -8.38 0.21
N SER A 15 7.38 -7.67 0.51
CA SER A 15 7.52 -7.05 1.81
C SER A 15 6.53 -5.88 1.91
N GLU A 16 6.26 -5.46 3.14
CA GLU A 16 5.35 -4.33 3.37
C GLU A 16 5.81 -3.09 2.62
N LYS A 17 7.10 -2.83 2.65
CA LYS A 17 7.69 -1.68 1.98
C LYS A 17 7.47 -1.74 0.47
N GLU A 18 7.72 -2.91 -0.12
CA GLU A 18 7.53 -3.09 -1.54
C GLU A 18 6.07 -3.06 -1.93
N ALA A 19 5.21 -3.65 -1.10
CA ALA A 19 3.78 -3.63 -1.35
C ALA A 19 3.25 -2.20 -1.37
N MET A 20 3.70 -1.37 -0.44
CA MET A 20 3.29 0.04 -0.39
C MET A 20 3.75 0.78 -1.64
N LYS A 21 4.95 0.49 -2.11
CA LYS A 21 5.48 1.10 -3.31
C LYS A 21 4.63 0.74 -4.52
N MET A 22 4.24 -0.52 -4.62
CA MET A 22 3.43 -0.98 -5.75
C MET A 22 2.03 -0.38 -5.72
N VAL A 23 1.44 -0.31 -4.54
CA VAL A 23 0.11 0.31 -4.39
C VAL A 23 0.16 1.77 -4.80
N ALA A 24 1.18 2.49 -4.36
CA ALA A 24 1.33 3.89 -4.71
C ALA A 24 1.44 4.08 -6.22
N LYS A 25 2.23 3.22 -6.87
CA LYS A 25 2.42 3.28 -8.30
C LYS A 25 1.11 2.99 -9.05
N ASP A 26 0.39 1.97 -8.62
CA ASP A 26 -0.86 1.60 -9.27
C ASP A 26 -1.93 2.68 -9.14
N ARG A 27 -1.92 3.40 -8.05
CA ARG A 27 -2.91 4.45 -7.81
C ARG A 27 -2.46 5.83 -8.27
N GLY A 28 -1.22 5.94 -8.70
CA GLY A 28 -0.67 7.22 -9.15
C GLY A 28 -0.52 8.23 -8.02
N ILE A 29 -0.23 7.76 -6.82
CA ILE A 29 -0.05 8.61 -5.65
C ILE A 29 1.33 8.37 -5.05
N GLY A 30 1.70 9.20 -4.09
CA GLY A 30 2.96 9.07 -3.42
C GLY A 30 2.93 7.98 -2.35
N LYS A 31 4.07 7.37 -2.10
CA LYS A 31 4.20 6.36 -1.08
C LYS A 31 3.78 6.91 0.30
N ARG A 32 4.07 8.18 0.53
CA ARG A 32 3.70 8.86 1.77
C ARG A 32 2.18 8.87 1.95
N GLU A 33 1.44 9.07 0.85
CA GLU A 33 -0.01 9.07 0.91
C GLU A 33 -0.56 7.71 1.30
N VAL A 34 0.03 6.65 0.75
CA VAL A 34 -0.36 5.29 1.12
C VAL A 34 -0.18 5.09 2.63
N TYR A 35 0.95 5.54 3.14
CA TYR A 35 1.26 5.41 4.55
C TYR A 35 0.26 6.17 5.42
N GLN A 36 -0.12 7.37 4.98
CA GLN A 36 -1.08 8.18 5.71
C GLN A 36 -2.46 7.53 5.76
N TYR A 37 -2.88 6.93 4.65
CA TYR A 37 -4.14 6.21 4.61
C TYR A 37 -4.17 5.07 5.60
N LEU A 38 -3.08 4.33 5.68
CA LEU A 38 -3.01 3.22 6.61
C LEU A 38 -3.05 3.68 8.05
N LYS A 39 -2.38 4.79 8.34
CA LYS A 39 -2.40 5.35 9.68
C LYS A 39 -3.75 5.92 10.06
N ALA A 40 -4.43 6.52 9.10
CA ALA A 40 -5.73 7.14 9.37
C ALA A 40 -6.79 6.10 9.71
N ASN A 41 -6.60 4.86 9.29
CA ASN A 41 -7.55 3.78 9.54
C ASN A 41 -7.25 3.00 10.81
N ASP A 42 -6.26 3.40 11.55
CA ASP A 42 -5.93 2.75 12.82
C ASP A 42 -6.88 3.22 13.96
#